data_89ba6b272cf116ce59f6cdfd928fc36a
#
_entry.id   89ba6b272cf116ce59f6cdfd928fc36a
#
_cell.length_a   1.000
_cell.length_b   1.000
_cell.length_c   1.000
_cell.angle_alpha   90.00
_cell.angle_beta   90.00
_cell.angle_gamma   90.00
#
_symmetry.space_group_name_H-M   'P 1'
#
loop_
_entity.id
_entity.type
_entity.pdbx_description
1 polymer ?
#
loop_
_entity_poly.entity_id
_entity_poly.type
_entity_poly.pdbx_seq_one_letter_code
_entity_poly.pdbx_strand_id
1 'polypeptide(L)'
;MPKYSYVNIIKSRCKDFARENQMPLNVVHEKAAKSVGFTSYHDLTQVSQSNSLDIRLMRLAFGVEKLEDAIYEGEILPELDIQLEDEMSGEMAETNATFFTMENIELANAAYDAGNGHLRLELNFDWQGEQDEERPWSGNEFNIDAVVTLVYRSKGWKLHEEHSLQVVSSKSNWDDESYFE
;
A
#
# COMPACT_ATOMS: atom_id res chain seq x y z
N MET A 1 22.76 1.96 10.06
CA MET A 1 21.65 1.28 9.36
C MET A 1 20.38 2.09 9.61
N PRO A 2 19.58 2.41 8.59
CA PRO A 2 18.37 3.23 8.73
C PRO A 2 17.39 2.62 9.73
N LYS A 3 16.62 3.48 10.42
CA LYS A 3 15.69 3.06 11.50
C LYS A 3 14.66 2.03 11.02
N TYR A 4 14.14 2.23 9.83
CA TYR A 4 13.12 1.38 9.20
C TYR A 4 13.69 0.45 8.12
N SER A 5 15.00 0.12 8.17
CA SER A 5 15.53 -0.94 7.30
C SER A 5 14.85 -2.29 7.60
N TYR A 6 14.71 -3.14 6.60
CA TYR A 6 14.06 -4.44 6.75
C TYR A 6 14.64 -5.24 7.93
N VAL A 7 15.97 -5.24 8.08
CA VAL A 7 16.63 -5.94 9.19
C VAL A 7 16.28 -5.37 10.55
N ASN A 8 16.18 -4.04 10.68
CA ASN A 8 15.79 -3.44 11.95
C ASN A 8 14.34 -3.73 12.31
N ILE A 9 13.46 -3.75 11.32
CA ILE A 9 12.05 -4.16 11.50
C ILE A 9 11.99 -5.62 11.92
N ILE A 10 12.71 -6.52 11.22
CA ILE A 10 12.78 -7.96 11.56
C ILE A 10 13.27 -8.15 13.00
N LYS A 11 14.36 -7.47 13.38
CA LYS A 11 14.88 -7.55 14.76
C LYS A 11 13.84 -7.12 15.80
N SER A 12 13.12 -6.04 15.54
CA SER A 12 12.05 -5.56 16.43
C SER A 12 10.94 -6.58 16.57
N ARG A 13 10.41 -7.09 15.44
CA ARG A 13 9.36 -8.12 15.44
C ARG A 13 9.79 -9.40 16.17
N CYS A 14 11.01 -9.88 15.90
CA CYS A 14 11.55 -11.06 16.58
C CYS A 14 11.68 -10.85 18.09
N LYS A 15 12.12 -9.66 18.53
CA LYS A 15 12.23 -9.32 19.96
C LYS A 15 10.87 -9.35 20.67
N ASP A 16 9.85 -8.80 20.03
CA ASP A 16 8.53 -8.79 20.62
C ASP A 16 7.92 -10.19 20.67
N PHE A 17 8.04 -10.96 19.58
CA PHE A 17 7.58 -12.34 19.53
C PHE A 17 8.29 -13.22 20.60
N ALA A 18 9.60 -13.04 20.77
CA ALA A 18 10.39 -13.74 21.79
C ALA A 18 9.87 -13.43 23.20
N ARG A 19 9.54 -12.16 23.47
CA ARG A 19 9.01 -11.72 24.77
C ARG A 19 7.60 -12.28 25.03
N GLU A 20 6.71 -12.19 24.06
CA GLU A 20 5.32 -12.65 24.16
C GLU A 20 5.21 -14.16 24.33
N ASN A 21 6.10 -14.91 23.69
CA ASN A 21 6.09 -16.38 23.73
C ASN A 21 7.13 -16.97 24.71
N GLN A 22 7.80 -16.13 25.50
CA GLN A 22 8.86 -16.56 26.46
C GLN A 22 9.94 -17.44 25.81
N MET A 23 10.30 -17.13 24.56
CA MET A 23 11.29 -17.89 23.79
C MET A 23 12.64 -17.17 23.79
N PRO A 24 13.76 -17.92 23.75
CA PRO A 24 15.08 -17.31 23.53
C PRO A 24 15.14 -16.59 22.17
N LEU A 25 15.63 -15.35 22.17
CA LEU A 25 15.67 -14.49 20.97
C LEU A 25 16.46 -15.11 19.81
N ASN A 26 17.55 -15.80 20.10
CA ASN A 26 18.34 -16.51 19.08
C ASN A 26 17.55 -17.62 18.38
N VAL A 27 16.69 -18.32 19.10
CA VAL A 27 15.80 -19.36 18.53
C VAL A 27 14.75 -18.72 17.61
N VAL A 28 14.19 -17.56 18.02
CA VAL A 28 13.23 -16.81 17.21
C VAL A 28 13.89 -16.30 15.93
N HIS A 29 15.07 -15.74 16.01
CA HIS A 29 15.85 -15.26 14.85
C HIS A 29 16.09 -16.39 13.83
N GLU A 30 16.54 -17.56 14.30
CA GLU A 30 16.77 -18.72 13.41
C GLU A 30 15.48 -19.24 12.77
N LYS A 31 14.38 -19.33 13.54
CA LYS A 31 13.08 -19.72 13.00
C LYS A 31 12.57 -18.73 11.96
N ALA A 32 12.67 -17.44 12.26
CA ALA A 32 12.23 -16.37 11.35
C ALA A 32 13.02 -16.39 10.03
N ALA A 33 14.35 -16.53 10.10
CA ALA A 33 15.18 -16.63 8.91
C ALA A 33 14.81 -17.84 8.03
N LYS A 34 14.63 -19.00 8.66
CA LYS A 34 14.27 -20.25 7.96
C LYS A 34 12.89 -20.21 7.36
N SER A 35 11.92 -19.52 7.97
CA SER A 35 10.54 -19.43 7.46
C SER A 35 10.42 -18.77 6.09
N VAL A 36 11.38 -17.94 5.72
CA VAL A 36 11.43 -17.26 4.41
C VAL A 36 12.55 -17.78 3.50
N GLY A 37 13.18 -18.91 3.87
CA GLY A 37 14.15 -19.61 3.00
C GLY A 37 15.60 -19.19 3.15
N PHE A 38 16.00 -18.49 4.24
CA PHE A 38 17.41 -18.36 4.60
C PHE A 38 17.92 -19.61 5.31
N THR A 39 19.18 -19.94 5.17
CA THR A 39 19.80 -21.11 5.83
C THR A 39 19.96 -20.88 7.34
N SER A 40 20.20 -19.63 7.75
CA SER A 40 20.37 -19.19 9.13
C SER A 40 20.09 -17.71 9.29
N TYR A 41 20.03 -17.22 10.52
CA TYR A 41 19.97 -15.78 10.78
C TYR A 41 21.27 -15.05 10.37
N HIS A 42 22.41 -15.74 10.41
CA HIS A 42 23.68 -15.20 9.89
C HIS A 42 23.62 -14.98 8.38
N ASP A 43 23.09 -15.94 7.62
CA ASP A 43 22.86 -15.84 6.19
C ASP A 43 21.92 -14.64 5.86
N LEU A 44 20.80 -14.50 6.57
CA LEU A 44 19.92 -13.34 6.46
C LEU A 44 20.69 -12.02 6.64
N THR A 45 21.53 -11.93 7.66
CA THR A 45 22.27 -10.69 7.93
C THR A 45 23.32 -10.40 6.85
N GLN A 46 23.97 -11.40 6.30
CA GLN A 46 24.89 -11.25 5.17
C GLN A 46 24.16 -10.78 3.90
N VAL A 47 23.05 -11.43 3.56
CA VAL A 47 22.23 -11.02 2.40
C VAL A 47 21.74 -9.58 2.57
N SER A 48 21.34 -9.18 3.77
CA SER A 48 20.87 -7.80 4.02
C SER A 48 21.95 -6.73 3.80
N GLN A 49 23.22 -7.09 3.91
CA GLN A 49 24.34 -6.19 3.63
C GLN A 49 24.68 -6.10 2.14
N SER A 50 24.56 -7.22 1.42
CA SER A 50 24.90 -7.32 0.00
C SER A 50 23.71 -6.99 -0.92
N ASN A 51 22.50 -7.33 -0.50
CA ASN A 51 21.24 -7.08 -1.23
C ASN A 51 20.14 -6.69 -0.24
N SER A 52 20.07 -5.41 0.12
CA SER A 52 19.09 -4.88 1.07
C SER A 52 17.63 -4.93 0.54
N LEU A 53 17.44 -5.17 -0.76
CA LEU A 53 16.12 -5.28 -1.42
C LEU A 53 15.71 -6.73 -1.70
N ASP A 54 16.38 -7.72 -1.10
CA ASP A 54 15.99 -9.12 -1.22
C ASP A 54 14.54 -9.31 -0.76
N ILE A 55 13.72 -9.90 -1.62
CA ILE A 55 12.28 -10.09 -1.39
C ILE A 55 11.98 -10.88 -0.10
N ARG A 56 12.86 -11.79 0.31
CA ARG A 56 12.71 -12.56 1.55
C ARG A 56 12.83 -11.68 2.79
N LEU A 57 13.69 -10.64 2.73
CA LEU A 57 13.82 -9.64 3.80
C LEU A 57 12.55 -8.82 3.91
N MET A 58 11.99 -8.38 2.78
CA MET A 58 10.74 -7.63 2.72
C MET A 58 9.57 -8.45 3.26
N ARG A 59 9.40 -9.69 2.81
CA ARG A 59 8.37 -10.61 3.31
C ARG A 59 8.45 -10.79 4.82
N LEU A 60 9.65 -10.96 5.37
CA LEU A 60 9.83 -11.14 6.81
C LEU A 60 9.61 -9.83 7.58
N ALA A 61 10.03 -8.70 7.03
CA ALA A 61 9.88 -7.39 7.67
C ALA A 61 8.41 -6.95 7.74
N PHE A 62 7.68 -7.06 6.63
CA PHE A 62 6.33 -6.50 6.50
C PHE A 62 5.23 -7.56 6.49
N GLY A 63 5.52 -8.80 6.12
CA GLY A 63 4.52 -9.85 5.97
C GLY A 63 3.82 -9.83 4.62
N VAL A 64 4.25 -8.96 3.70
CA VAL A 64 3.70 -8.82 2.34
C VAL A 64 4.65 -9.43 1.31
N GLU A 65 4.11 -9.91 0.20
CA GLU A 65 4.94 -10.48 -0.88
C GLU A 65 5.58 -9.40 -1.74
N LYS A 66 4.88 -8.28 -1.92
CA LYS A 66 5.31 -7.09 -2.62
C LYS A 66 4.97 -5.84 -1.81
N LEU A 67 5.68 -4.74 -2.03
CA LEU A 67 5.42 -3.49 -1.30
C LEU A 67 4.03 -2.91 -1.60
N GLU A 68 3.55 -3.05 -2.83
CA GLU A 68 2.22 -2.61 -3.23
C GLU A 68 1.10 -3.30 -2.43
N ASP A 69 1.33 -4.53 -1.97
CA ASP A 69 0.34 -5.28 -1.18
C ASP A 69 0.03 -4.58 0.15
N ALA A 70 0.89 -3.65 0.58
CA ALA A 70 0.68 -2.86 1.80
C ALA A 70 -0.61 -2.01 1.75
N ILE A 71 -1.10 -1.65 0.56
CA ILE A 71 -2.34 -0.88 0.40
C ILE A 71 -3.58 -1.69 0.84
N TYR A 72 -3.48 -3.03 0.81
CA TYR A 72 -4.57 -3.93 1.22
C TYR A 72 -4.54 -4.28 2.71
N GLU A 73 -3.60 -3.72 3.49
CA GLU A 73 -3.52 -3.98 4.93
C GLU A 73 -4.54 -3.13 5.72
N GLY A 74 -5.29 -3.80 6.59
CA GLY A 74 -6.19 -3.15 7.55
C GLY A 74 -7.26 -2.26 6.88
N GLU A 75 -7.36 -1.02 7.35
CA GLU A 75 -8.36 -0.04 6.92
C GLU A 75 -7.83 0.95 5.87
N ILE A 76 -6.68 0.66 5.21
CA ILE A 76 -6.04 1.62 4.31
C ILE A 76 -6.93 1.92 3.10
N LEU A 77 -7.45 0.91 2.40
CA LEU A 77 -8.34 1.14 1.25
C LEU A 77 -9.62 1.87 1.63
N PRO A 78 -10.37 1.47 2.68
CA PRO A 78 -11.54 2.23 3.13
C PRO A 78 -11.23 3.69 3.49
N GLU A 79 -10.09 3.96 4.12
CA GLU A 79 -9.67 5.33 4.43
C GLU A 79 -9.31 6.13 3.17
N LEU A 80 -8.72 5.47 2.16
CA LEU A 80 -8.42 6.09 0.86
C LEU A 80 -9.69 6.40 0.08
N ASP A 81 -10.69 5.52 0.08
CA ASP A 81 -11.99 5.78 -0.56
C ASP A 81 -12.64 7.05 0.00
N ILE A 82 -12.65 7.19 1.33
CA ILE A 82 -13.21 8.40 1.98
C ILE A 82 -12.44 9.67 1.56
N GLN A 83 -11.10 9.61 1.50
CA GLN A 83 -10.30 10.76 1.09
C GLN A 83 -10.48 11.09 -0.39
N LEU A 84 -10.67 10.06 -1.22
CA LEU A 84 -10.91 10.23 -2.64
C LEU A 84 -12.29 10.85 -2.90
N GLU A 85 -13.34 10.47 -2.15
CA GLU A 85 -14.65 11.10 -2.19
C GLU A 85 -14.57 12.60 -1.86
N ASP A 86 -13.79 12.97 -0.84
CA ASP A 86 -13.59 14.38 -0.48
C ASP A 86 -12.84 15.14 -1.57
N GLU A 87 -11.76 14.58 -2.12
CA GLU A 87 -10.93 15.22 -3.15
C GLU A 87 -11.68 15.36 -4.48
N MET A 88 -12.48 14.35 -4.85
CA MET A 88 -13.19 14.27 -6.12
C MET A 88 -14.65 14.77 -6.03
N SER A 89 -15.03 15.42 -4.93
CA SER A 89 -16.44 15.81 -4.67
C SER A 89 -17.02 16.72 -5.76
N GLY A 90 -16.18 17.55 -6.39
CA GLY A 90 -16.57 18.41 -7.50
C GLY A 90 -16.97 17.61 -8.75
N GLU A 91 -16.09 16.70 -9.16
CA GLU A 91 -16.28 15.84 -10.32
C GLU A 91 -17.44 14.86 -10.12
N MET A 92 -17.58 14.31 -8.91
CA MET A 92 -18.73 13.47 -8.56
C MET A 92 -20.07 14.20 -8.73
N ALA A 93 -20.13 15.47 -8.35
CA ALA A 93 -21.35 16.27 -8.45
C ALA A 93 -21.80 16.51 -9.90
N GLU A 94 -20.92 16.36 -10.87
CA GLU A 94 -21.23 16.44 -12.30
C GLU A 94 -21.82 15.14 -12.86
N THR A 95 -21.67 14.03 -12.12
CA THR A 95 -22.26 12.73 -12.47
C THR A 95 -23.63 12.55 -11.82
N ASN A 96 -24.37 11.53 -12.29
CA ASN A 96 -25.59 11.04 -11.63
C ASN A 96 -25.34 9.68 -10.94
N ALA A 97 -24.09 9.41 -10.56
CA ALA A 97 -23.67 8.18 -9.90
C ALA A 97 -23.42 8.40 -8.39
N THR A 98 -23.48 7.31 -7.65
CA THR A 98 -23.24 7.27 -6.19
C THR A 98 -22.44 6.02 -5.83
N PHE A 99 -21.99 5.88 -4.59
CA PHE A 99 -21.30 4.69 -4.08
C PHE A 99 -20.08 4.30 -4.92
N PHE A 100 -19.20 5.26 -5.14
CA PHE A 100 -17.97 5.01 -5.87
C PHE A 100 -17.01 4.11 -5.08
N THR A 101 -16.33 3.20 -5.80
CA THR A 101 -15.32 2.29 -5.27
C THR A 101 -14.12 2.20 -6.19
N MET A 102 -12.93 1.98 -5.61
CA MET A 102 -11.70 1.76 -6.38
C MET A 102 -11.67 0.34 -6.93
N GLU A 103 -11.51 0.23 -8.25
CA GLU A 103 -11.37 -1.04 -8.98
C GLU A 103 -10.12 -1.02 -9.86
N ASN A 104 -9.69 -2.20 -10.33
CA ASN A 104 -8.60 -2.34 -11.29
C ASN A 104 -7.30 -1.60 -10.89
N ILE A 105 -6.93 -1.67 -9.61
CA ILE A 105 -5.75 -0.96 -9.11
C ILE A 105 -4.47 -1.54 -9.74
N GLU A 106 -3.76 -0.71 -10.50
CA GLU A 106 -2.49 -1.02 -11.12
C GLU A 106 -1.36 -0.18 -10.52
N LEU A 107 -0.24 -0.83 -10.19
CA LEU A 107 0.95 -0.16 -9.70
C LEU A 107 1.85 0.26 -10.85
N ALA A 108 2.11 1.55 -10.97
CA ALA A 108 3.13 2.09 -11.88
C ALA A 108 4.52 2.11 -11.23
N ASN A 109 4.61 2.48 -9.94
CA ASN A 109 5.88 2.55 -9.22
C ASN A 109 5.69 2.41 -7.70
N ALA A 110 6.69 1.82 -7.02
CA ALA A 110 6.75 1.75 -5.57
C ALA A 110 8.15 2.15 -5.07
N ALA A 111 8.22 3.11 -4.17
CA ALA A 111 9.47 3.59 -3.58
C ALA A 111 9.39 3.59 -2.06
N TYR A 112 10.26 2.82 -1.41
CA TYR A 112 10.35 2.73 0.04
C TYR A 112 11.58 3.46 0.59
N ASP A 113 11.36 4.39 1.52
CA ASP A 113 12.42 5.08 2.25
C ASP A 113 12.61 4.46 3.64
N ALA A 114 13.67 3.69 3.79
CA ALA A 114 14.02 3.06 5.05
C ALA A 114 14.47 4.04 6.16
N GLY A 115 14.75 5.29 5.82
CA GLY A 115 15.13 6.34 6.78
C GLY A 115 13.95 6.77 7.65
N ASN A 116 12.83 7.02 7.03
CA ASN A 116 11.62 7.52 7.65
C ASN A 116 10.47 6.49 7.71
N GLY A 117 10.59 5.36 6.97
CA GLY A 117 9.57 4.32 6.89
C GLY A 117 8.37 4.71 6.03
N HIS A 118 8.60 5.55 5.01
CA HIS A 118 7.57 5.94 4.05
C HIS A 118 7.62 5.03 2.82
N LEU A 119 6.44 4.64 2.35
CA LEU A 119 6.22 3.95 1.09
C LEU A 119 5.36 4.83 0.21
N ARG A 120 5.92 5.25 -0.92
CA ARG A 120 5.23 6.01 -1.96
C ARG A 120 4.84 5.05 -3.08
N LEU A 121 3.55 4.99 -3.38
CA LEU A 121 2.97 4.20 -4.45
C LEU A 121 2.41 5.14 -5.52
N GLU A 122 2.78 4.92 -6.77
CA GLU A 122 2.18 5.58 -7.93
C GLU A 122 1.20 4.59 -8.55
N LEU A 123 -0.08 4.91 -8.50
CA LEU A 123 -1.18 4.02 -8.86
C LEU A 123 -1.99 4.60 -10.01
N ASN A 124 -2.50 3.73 -10.85
CA ASN A 124 -3.63 3.98 -11.74
C ASN A 124 -4.78 3.06 -11.32
N PHE A 125 -6.00 3.56 -11.29
CA PHE A 125 -7.18 2.76 -10.97
C PHE A 125 -8.44 3.38 -11.57
N ASP A 126 -9.45 2.55 -11.70
CA ASP A 126 -10.80 2.98 -12.05
C ASP A 126 -11.59 3.25 -10.77
N TRP A 127 -12.23 4.40 -10.69
CA TRP A 127 -13.11 4.77 -9.59
C TRP A 127 -14.54 4.78 -10.12
N GLN A 128 -15.27 3.69 -9.84
CA GLN A 128 -16.54 3.38 -10.46
C GLN A 128 -17.71 3.55 -9.49
N GLY A 129 -18.72 4.33 -9.90
CA GLY A 129 -19.94 4.59 -9.17
C GLY A 129 -21.14 3.85 -9.72
N GLU A 130 -22.14 3.66 -8.88
CA GLU A 130 -23.46 3.13 -9.27
C GLU A 130 -24.30 4.22 -9.91
N GLN A 131 -24.72 4.00 -11.17
CA GLN A 131 -25.60 4.91 -11.91
C GLN A 131 -27.01 4.94 -11.31
N ASP A 132 -27.56 6.13 -11.12
CA ASP A 132 -28.99 6.31 -10.83
C ASP A 132 -29.81 6.05 -12.10
N GLU A 133 -30.56 4.94 -12.10
CA GLU A 133 -31.37 4.51 -13.26
C GLU A 133 -32.52 5.48 -13.60
N GLU A 134 -32.95 6.33 -12.64
CA GLU A 134 -33.99 7.31 -12.84
C GLU A 134 -33.49 8.62 -13.48
N ARG A 135 -32.20 8.77 -13.64
CA ARG A 135 -31.57 9.96 -14.19
C ARG A 135 -30.86 9.68 -15.51
N PRO A 136 -30.71 10.71 -16.37
CA PRO A 136 -29.88 10.58 -17.56
C PRO A 136 -28.46 10.22 -17.19
N TRP A 137 -27.84 9.36 -17.98
CA TRP A 137 -26.43 9.05 -17.81
C TRP A 137 -25.54 10.30 -18.04
N SER A 138 -24.63 10.57 -17.14
CA SER A 138 -23.68 11.69 -17.21
C SER A 138 -22.26 11.27 -16.74
N GLY A 139 -21.89 10.01 -17.01
CA GLY A 139 -20.67 9.40 -16.52
C GLY A 139 -20.86 8.77 -15.15
N ASN A 140 -20.10 7.71 -14.90
CA ASN A 140 -20.10 6.98 -13.63
C ASN A 140 -18.74 6.35 -13.30
N GLU A 141 -17.72 6.67 -14.07
CA GLU A 141 -16.38 6.12 -13.90
C GLU A 141 -15.32 7.19 -14.17
N PHE A 142 -14.29 7.19 -13.34
CA PHE A 142 -13.11 7.99 -13.51
C PHE A 142 -11.89 7.09 -13.55
N ASN A 143 -11.05 7.22 -14.58
CA ASN A 143 -9.72 6.64 -14.55
C ASN A 143 -8.78 7.65 -13.88
N ILE A 144 -8.12 7.25 -12.79
CA ILE A 144 -7.38 8.12 -11.89
C ILE A 144 -5.93 7.68 -11.78
N ASP A 145 -5.01 8.63 -12.01
CA ASP A 145 -3.62 8.50 -11.59
C ASP A 145 -3.44 9.19 -10.24
N ALA A 146 -2.92 8.46 -9.27
CA ALA A 146 -2.71 8.99 -7.93
C ALA A 146 -1.37 8.57 -7.33
N VAL A 147 -0.92 9.35 -6.37
CA VAL A 147 0.19 9.02 -5.48
C VAL A 147 -0.36 8.77 -4.08
N VAL A 148 -0.13 7.58 -3.56
CA VAL A 148 -0.48 7.21 -2.19
C VAL A 148 0.79 7.10 -1.36
N THR A 149 0.81 7.75 -0.20
CA THR A 149 1.94 7.65 0.74
C THR A 149 1.49 6.94 2.01
N LEU A 150 2.11 5.79 2.26
CA LEU A 150 1.95 5.02 3.48
C LEU A 150 3.14 5.23 4.41
N VAL A 151 2.93 5.05 5.70
CA VAL A 151 3.98 5.08 6.72
C VAL A 151 3.97 3.79 7.51
N TYR A 152 5.14 3.20 7.74
CA TYR A 152 5.28 2.04 8.60
C TYR A 152 5.47 2.50 10.05
N ARG A 153 4.47 2.28 10.90
CA ARG A 153 4.47 2.65 12.32
C ARG A 153 3.85 1.54 13.15
N SER A 154 4.33 1.37 14.36
CA SER A 154 3.75 0.42 15.32
C SER A 154 3.52 -0.98 14.75
N LYS A 155 4.42 -1.42 13.84
CA LYS A 155 4.44 -2.74 13.16
C LYS A 155 3.34 -2.96 12.09
N GLY A 156 2.73 -1.89 11.62
CA GLY A 156 1.76 -1.92 10.52
C GLY A 156 1.91 -0.73 9.60
N TRP A 157 1.26 -0.80 8.47
CA TRP A 157 1.13 0.29 7.54
C TRP A 157 -0.06 1.15 7.91
N LYS A 158 0.06 2.45 7.66
CA LYS A 158 -1.00 3.45 7.81
C LYS A 158 -0.86 4.49 6.73
N LEU A 159 -1.93 5.21 6.43
CA LEU A 159 -1.85 6.41 5.61
C LEU A 159 -0.99 7.48 6.29
N HIS A 160 -0.29 8.27 5.47
CA HIS A 160 0.45 9.43 5.97
C HIS A 160 -0.54 10.52 6.40
N GLU A 161 -0.35 11.11 7.57
CA GLU A 161 -1.34 12.04 8.17
C GLU A 161 -1.63 13.29 7.32
N GLU A 162 -0.62 13.83 6.64
CA GLU A 162 -0.74 15.09 5.87
C GLU A 162 -0.72 14.91 4.35
N HIS A 163 -0.16 13.79 3.86
CA HIS A 163 0.11 13.56 2.43
C HIS A 163 -0.21 12.13 2.04
N SER A 164 -1.38 11.65 2.44
CA SER A 164 -1.80 10.26 2.19
C SER A 164 -2.15 10.00 0.74
N LEU A 165 -2.91 10.91 0.12
CA LEU A 165 -3.41 10.82 -1.24
C LEU A 165 -3.12 12.13 -1.98
N GLN A 166 -2.70 12.00 -3.22
CA GLN A 166 -2.59 13.10 -4.18
C GLN A 166 -3.11 12.59 -5.52
N VAL A 167 -4.25 13.09 -5.96
CA VAL A 167 -4.74 12.88 -7.32
C VAL A 167 -3.84 13.67 -8.28
N VAL A 168 -3.24 12.98 -9.24
CA VAL A 168 -2.35 13.56 -10.24
C VAL A 168 -3.14 13.93 -11.49
N SER A 169 -4.03 13.03 -11.91
CA SER A 169 -4.96 13.24 -13.01
C SER A 169 -6.22 12.43 -12.81
N SER A 170 -7.34 12.91 -13.34
CA SER A 170 -8.60 12.17 -13.44
C SER A 170 -9.18 12.36 -14.83
N LYS A 171 -9.80 11.30 -15.36
CA LYS A 171 -10.49 11.33 -16.65
C LYS A 171 -11.82 10.61 -16.51
N SER A 172 -12.92 11.34 -16.73
CA SER A 172 -14.27 10.78 -16.72
C SER A 172 -14.55 9.98 -18.00
N ASN A 173 -15.33 8.90 -17.87
CA ASN A 173 -15.86 8.20 -19.04
C ASN A 173 -16.91 9.01 -19.81
N TRP A 174 -17.43 10.11 -19.21
CA TRP A 174 -18.26 11.09 -19.94
C TRP A 174 -17.46 11.83 -21.02
N ASP A 175 -16.17 12.08 -20.80
CA ASP A 175 -15.28 12.79 -21.73
C ASP A 175 -14.77 11.89 -22.86
N ASP A 176 -15.12 10.60 -22.86
CA ASP A 176 -14.66 9.67 -23.89
C ASP A 176 -15.62 9.71 -25.09
N GLU A 177 -15.19 10.39 -26.16
CA GLU A 177 -15.94 10.53 -27.41
C GLU A 177 -16.38 9.18 -28.04
N SER A 178 -15.73 8.06 -27.65
CA SER A 178 -16.04 6.73 -28.17
C SER A 178 -17.38 6.17 -27.71
N TYR A 179 -17.99 6.71 -26.66
CA TYR A 179 -19.31 6.30 -26.19
C TYR A 179 -20.48 6.90 -26.98
N PHE A 180 -20.21 7.86 -27.88
CA PHE A 180 -21.24 8.55 -28.66
C PHE A 180 -21.27 8.14 -30.14
N GLU A 181 -20.46 7.18 -30.56
CA GLU A 181 -20.51 6.53 -31.88
C GLU A 181 -21.28 5.20 -31.81
#